data_717b56354c71fc13586f8de32dfad84d
#
_entry.id   717b56354c71fc13586f8de32dfad84d
#
_cell.length_a   1.000
_cell.length_b   1.000
_cell.length_c   1.000
_cell.angle_alpha   90.00
_cell.angle_beta   90.00
_cell.angle_gamma   90.00
#
_symmetry.space_group_name_H-M   'P 1'
#
loop_
_entity.id
_entity.type
_entity.pdbx_description
1 polymer ?
#
loop_
_entity_poly.entity_id
_entity_poly.type
_entity_poly.pdbx_seq_one_letter_code
_entity_poly.pdbx_strand_id
1 'polypeptide(L)'
;AIVLDYKNTYNIVNELQPEIISKEKIGNTNLIKLNLVPNQQIYSVENKRTEQFLSKHPTLKVVKKYIEELDYPFFIALIFGSYVKNTKTENSDIDICIISDNKDKINELQEKLNLFSLKLEIHGFTTKEFISMIEKNKNNLGHEIVKSNIILYGAENYYNLISKWMNKE
;
A
#
# COMPACT_ATOMS: atom_id res chain seq x y z
N ALA A 1 -6.50 15.49 14.92
CA ALA A 1 -5.40 14.92 15.71
C ALA A 1 -6.01 14.13 16.86
N ILE A 2 -5.65 12.88 17.04
CA ILE A 2 -6.05 12.09 18.21
C ILE A 2 -5.11 12.54 19.35
N VAL A 3 -5.67 13.19 20.35
CA VAL A 3 -4.92 13.51 21.58
C VAL A 3 -4.94 12.24 22.42
N LEU A 4 -3.89 11.45 22.33
CA LEU A 4 -3.69 10.32 23.23
C LEU A 4 -3.02 10.82 24.52
N ASP A 5 -3.45 10.29 25.66
CA ASP A 5 -2.75 10.48 26.92
C ASP A 5 -1.31 9.93 26.82
N TYR A 6 -0.35 10.67 27.38
CA TYR A 6 1.09 10.33 27.28
C TYR A 6 1.38 8.92 27.82
N LYS A 7 0.79 8.54 28.94
CA LYS A 7 1.01 7.22 29.56
C LYS A 7 0.52 6.09 28.65
N ASN A 8 -0.67 6.25 28.07
CA ASN A 8 -1.23 5.27 27.14
C ASN A 8 -0.41 5.18 25.86
N THR A 9 0.01 6.31 25.30
CA THR A 9 0.88 6.35 24.12
C THR A 9 2.21 5.65 24.40
N TYR A 10 2.83 5.91 25.54
CA TYR A 10 4.09 5.29 25.94
C TYR A 10 3.96 3.76 26.07
N ASN A 11 2.90 3.28 26.71
CA ASN A 11 2.64 1.84 26.88
C ASN A 11 2.43 1.16 25.52
N ILE A 12 1.60 1.72 24.64
CA ILE A 12 1.36 1.19 23.28
C ILE A 12 2.67 1.12 22.48
N VAL A 13 3.48 2.18 22.53
CA VAL A 13 4.78 2.19 21.85
C VAL A 13 5.69 1.08 22.33
N ASN A 14 5.72 0.82 23.66
CA ASN A 14 6.54 -0.26 24.21
C ASN A 14 6.02 -1.67 23.85
N GLU A 15 4.69 -1.86 23.81
CA GLU A 15 4.07 -3.13 23.39
C GLU A 15 4.36 -3.46 21.92
N LEU A 16 4.38 -2.44 21.06
CA LEU A 16 4.61 -2.64 19.63
C LEU A 16 6.10 -2.82 19.25
N GLN A 17 7.03 -2.57 20.19
CA GLN A 17 8.47 -2.79 19.98
C GLN A 17 8.89 -4.23 20.31
N PRO A 18 9.92 -4.75 19.62
CA PRO A 18 10.58 -4.23 18.40
C PRO A 18 9.92 -4.69 17.11
N GLU A 19 8.87 -5.50 17.18
CA GLU A 19 8.32 -6.22 16.03
C GLU A 19 7.67 -5.29 15.00
N ILE A 20 6.77 -4.42 15.47
CA ILE A 20 5.92 -3.58 14.58
C ILE A 20 6.53 -2.22 14.38
N ILE A 21 7.19 -1.67 15.40
CA ILE A 21 7.82 -0.36 15.32
C ILE A 21 9.26 -0.40 15.84
N SER A 22 10.08 0.48 15.33
CA SER A 22 11.39 0.82 15.87
C SER A 22 11.36 2.21 16.50
N LYS A 23 12.17 2.41 17.53
CA LYS A 23 12.31 3.66 18.28
C LYS A 23 13.77 4.10 18.26
N GLU A 24 14.01 5.28 17.73
CA GLU A 24 15.31 5.90 17.67
C GLU A 24 15.32 7.19 18.50
N LYS A 25 16.29 7.36 19.39
CA LYS A 25 16.41 8.59 20.19
C LYS A 25 17.21 9.63 19.42
N ILE A 26 16.60 10.78 19.17
CA ILE A 26 17.24 11.92 18.51
C ILE A 26 17.19 13.12 19.48
N GLY A 27 18.31 13.40 20.14
CA GLY A 27 18.35 14.43 21.20
C GLY A 27 17.39 14.10 22.34
N ASN A 28 16.43 14.99 22.60
CA ASN A 28 15.39 14.81 23.63
C ASN A 28 14.08 14.22 23.10
N THR A 29 14.04 13.83 21.82
CA THR A 29 12.83 13.32 21.15
C THR A 29 13.03 11.86 20.75
N ASN A 30 11.94 11.09 20.69
CA ASN A 30 11.94 9.74 20.14
C ASN A 30 11.30 9.77 18.74
N LEU A 31 12.02 9.28 17.73
CA LEU A 31 11.49 9.00 16.40
C LEU A 31 10.95 7.58 16.39
N ILE A 32 9.67 7.44 16.08
CA ILE A 32 9.01 6.14 15.94
C ILE A 32 8.83 5.86 14.45
N LYS A 33 9.31 4.71 13.99
CA LYS A 33 9.17 4.25 12.60
C LYS A 33 8.40 2.94 12.57
N LEU A 34 7.51 2.76 11.59
CA LEU A 34 6.87 1.48 11.31
C LEU A 34 7.90 0.55 10.66
N ASN A 35 8.01 -0.66 11.18
CA ASN A 35 8.76 -1.72 10.53
C ASN A 35 7.88 -2.29 9.40
N LEU A 36 8.40 -2.31 8.18
CA LEU A 36 7.68 -2.85 7.01
C LEU A 36 7.86 -4.38 6.97
N VAL A 37 7.24 -5.07 7.92
CA VAL A 37 7.34 -6.53 8.11
C VAL A 37 5.97 -7.20 8.00
N PRO A 38 5.91 -8.48 7.58
CA PRO A 38 4.68 -9.26 7.64
C PRO A 38 4.19 -9.41 9.08
N ASN A 39 2.99 -8.87 9.38
CA ASN A 39 2.39 -8.95 10.71
C ASN A 39 0.87 -8.75 10.64
N GLN A 40 0.10 -9.59 11.35
CA GLN A 40 -1.36 -9.58 11.33
C GLN A 40 -1.97 -8.26 11.83
N GLN A 41 -1.32 -7.59 12.78
CA GLN A 41 -1.81 -6.28 13.27
C GLN A 41 -1.66 -5.22 12.17
N ILE A 42 -0.55 -5.26 11.41
CA ILE A 42 -0.34 -4.37 10.26
C ILE A 42 -1.43 -4.60 9.21
N TYR A 43 -1.73 -5.86 8.86
CA TYR A 43 -2.78 -6.19 7.87
C TYR A 43 -4.16 -5.72 8.33
N SER A 44 -4.47 -5.85 9.63
CA SER A 44 -5.72 -5.35 10.20
C SER A 44 -5.83 -3.82 10.09
N VAL A 45 -4.74 -3.09 10.30
CA VAL A 45 -4.69 -1.63 10.12
C VAL A 45 -4.85 -1.26 8.64
N GLU A 46 -4.17 -1.97 7.73
CA GLU A 46 -4.30 -1.73 6.28
C GLU A 46 -5.74 -1.96 5.80
N ASN A 47 -6.40 -3.02 6.25
CA ASN A 47 -7.81 -3.24 5.93
C ASN A 47 -8.70 -2.08 6.39
N LYS A 48 -8.52 -1.59 7.62
CA LYS A 48 -9.26 -0.42 8.12
C LYS A 48 -8.97 0.85 7.32
N ARG A 49 -7.71 1.08 6.94
CA ARG A 49 -7.32 2.21 6.08
C ARG A 49 -8.01 2.14 4.72
N THR A 50 -8.05 0.95 4.13
CA THR A 50 -8.72 0.72 2.84
C THR A 50 -10.22 0.95 2.95
N GLU A 51 -10.90 0.44 3.97
CA GLU A 51 -12.32 0.69 4.21
C GLU A 51 -12.62 2.19 4.40
N GLN A 52 -11.82 2.89 5.19
CA GLN A 52 -11.95 4.34 5.39
C GLN A 52 -11.74 5.13 4.11
N PHE A 53 -10.76 4.73 3.28
CA PHE A 53 -10.51 5.33 1.98
C PHE A 53 -11.69 5.11 1.04
N LEU A 54 -12.18 3.88 0.92
CA LEU A 54 -13.31 3.52 0.06
C LEU A 54 -14.65 4.13 0.51
N SER A 55 -14.80 4.41 1.82
CA SER A 55 -15.97 5.14 2.31
C SER A 55 -16.04 6.59 1.77
N LYS A 56 -14.87 7.21 1.57
CA LYS A 56 -14.73 8.55 0.97
C LYS A 56 -14.78 8.53 -0.57
N HIS A 57 -14.56 7.38 -1.18
CA HIS A 57 -14.50 7.16 -2.62
C HIS A 57 -15.39 5.97 -3.05
N PRO A 58 -16.74 6.09 -2.94
CA PRO A 58 -17.65 4.95 -3.13
C PRO A 58 -17.52 4.25 -4.49
N THR A 59 -17.20 4.98 -5.56
CA THR A 59 -17.00 4.43 -6.91
C THR A 59 -15.86 3.42 -6.96
N LEU A 60 -14.84 3.55 -6.10
CA LEU A 60 -13.71 2.62 -6.03
C LEU A 60 -14.05 1.30 -5.33
N LYS A 61 -15.17 1.19 -4.64
CA LYS A 61 -15.67 -0.09 -4.11
C LYS A 61 -15.96 -1.09 -5.22
N VAL A 62 -16.44 -0.59 -6.36
CA VAL A 62 -16.69 -1.44 -7.54
C VAL A 62 -15.37 -1.96 -8.09
N VAL A 63 -14.35 -1.09 -8.21
CA VAL A 63 -13.00 -1.49 -8.64
C VAL A 63 -12.43 -2.58 -7.71
N LYS A 64 -12.52 -2.38 -6.39
CA LYS A 64 -12.07 -3.37 -5.40
C LYS A 64 -12.79 -4.71 -5.58
N LYS A 65 -14.12 -4.71 -5.78
CA LYS A 65 -14.90 -5.92 -6.00
C LYS A 65 -14.40 -6.72 -7.22
N TYR A 66 -14.15 -6.05 -8.36
CA TYR A 66 -13.63 -6.73 -9.55
C TYR A 66 -12.20 -7.26 -9.37
N ILE A 67 -11.38 -6.57 -8.57
CA ILE A 67 -10.07 -7.06 -8.17
C ILE A 67 -10.20 -8.35 -7.35
N GLU A 68 -11.14 -8.40 -6.42
CA GLU A 68 -11.39 -9.57 -5.57
C GLU A 68 -12.01 -10.77 -6.33
N GLU A 69 -12.71 -10.51 -7.42
CA GLU A 69 -13.30 -11.53 -8.30
C GLU A 69 -12.29 -12.17 -9.27
N LEU A 70 -11.04 -11.71 -9.30
CA LEU A 70 -10.00 -12.34 -10.09
C LEU A 70 -9.65 -13.71 -9.48
N ASP A 71 -9.88 -14.78 -10.26
CA ASP A 71 -9.57 -16.16 -9.84
C ASP A 71 -8.05 -16.43 -9.87
N TYR A 72 -7.30 -15.68 -9.05
CA TYR A 72 -5.86 -15.82 -8.88
C TYR A 72 -5.41 -15.10 -7.60
N PRO A 73 -4.96 -15.81 -6.54
CA PRO A 73 -4.67 -15.19 -5.25
C PRO A 73 -3.28 -14.54 -5.15
N PHE A 74 -2.37 -14.81 -6.10
CA PHE A 74 -0.96 -14.40 -5.99
C PHE A 74 -0.69 -13.09 -6.72
N PHE A 75 -1.33 -12.01 -6.28
CA PHE A 75 -1.07 -10.67 -6.77
C PHE A 75 -1.28 -9.62 -5.66
N ILE A 76 -0.84 -8.40 -5.96
CA ILE A 76 -1.02 -7.23 -5.12
C ILE A 76 -1.71 -6.16 -5.98
N ALA A 77 -2.71 -5.49 -5.44
CA ALA A 77 -3.34 -4.34 -6.08
C ALA A 77 -3.38 -3.16 -5.12
N LEU A 78 -2.85 -2.03 -5.57
CA LEU A 78 -2.69 -0.80 -4.78
C LEU A 78 -3.28 0.39 -5.53
N ILE A 79 -3.84 1.36 -4.81
CA ILE A 79 -4.04 2.73 -5.30
C ILE A 79 -2.89 3.58 -4.77
N PHE A 80 -2.41 4.52 -5.58
CA PHE A 80 -1.36 5.47 -5.20
C PHE A 80 -1.63 6.86 -5.83
N GLY A 81 -0.64 7.73 -5.88
CA GLY A 81 -0.75 9.01 -6.56
C GLY A 81 -1.64 10.05 -5.88
N SER A 82 -2.28 10.87 -6.67
CA SER A 82 -3.03 12.07 -6.23
C SER A 82 -4.22 11.75 -5.32
N TYR A 83 -4.90 10.65 -5.54
CA TYR A 83 -6.02 10.21 -4.73
C TYR A 83 -5.62 9.87 -3.29
N VAL A 84 -4.48 9.20 -3.12
CA VAL A 84 -3.96 8.82 -1.80
C VAL A 84 -3.36 10.03 -1.08
N LYS A 85 -2.70 10.94 -1.84
CA LYS A 85 -2.10 12.17 -1.30
C LYS A 85 -3.11 13.28 -0.99
N ASN A 86 -4.41 13.09 -1.31
CA ASN A 86 -5.44 14.12 -1.22
C ASN A 86 -5.12 15.40 -2.03
N THR A 87 -4.41 15.26 -3.14
CA THR A 87 -4.07 16.35 -4.06
C THR A 87 -4.82 16.24 -5.38
N LYS A 88 -5.81 15.32 -5.48
CA LYS A 88 -6.60 15.10 -6.67
C LYS A 88 -7.40 16.33 -7.05
N THR A 89 -7.57 16.55 -8.36
CA THR A 89 -8.49 17.50 -8.99
C THR A 89 -9.63 16.75 -9.66
N GLU A 90 -10.61 17.46 -10.23
CA GLU A 90 -11.72 16.84 -10.98
C GLU A 90 -11.26 16.04 -12.21
N ASN A 91 -10.10 16.39 -12.76
CA ASN A 91 -9.52 15.72 -13.95
C ASN A 91 -8.47 14.67 -13.62
N SER A 92 -8.18 14.41 -12.34
CA SER A 92 -7.15 13.46 -11.93
C SER A 92 -7.58 12.03 -12.26
N ASP A 93 -6.66 11.26 -12.86
CA ASP A 93 -6.80 9.83 -13.03
C ASP A 93 -6.58 9.09 -11.69
N ILE A 94 -7.08 7.88 -11.61
CA ILE A 94 -6.89 7.01 -10.46
C ILE A 94 -5.74 6.06 -10.79
N ASP A 95 -4.61 6.24 -10.12
CA ASP A 95 -3.42 5.45 -10.34
C ASP A 95 -3.54 4.09 -9.61
N ILE A 96 -3.55 2.99 -10.36
CA ILE A 96 -3.61 1.62 -9.84
C ILE A 96 -2.31 0.89 -10.19
N CYS A 97 -1.66 0.31 -9.19
CA CYS A 97 -0.52 -0.57 -9.36
C CYS A 97 -0.95 -2.03 -9.15
N ILE A 98 -0.62 -2.90 -10.09
CA ILE A 98 -0.83 -4.34 -10.02
C ILE A 98 0.54 -5.03 -10.07
N ILE A 99 0.85 -5.87 -9.07
CA ILE A 99 2.10 -6.63 -9.03
C ILE A 99 1.75 -8.11 -9.05
N SER A 100 2.19 -8.82 -10.10
CA SER A 100 2.00 -10.26 -10.25
C SER A 100 3.04 -10.84 -11.22
N ASP A 101 3.51 -12.04 -10.97
CA ASP A 101 4.38 -12.74 -11.92
C ASP A 101 3.59 -13.43 -13.03
N ASN A 102 2.26 -13.46 -12.94
CA ASN A 102 1.37 -13.93 -14.00
C ASN A 102 0.89 -12.74 -14.86
N LYS A 103 1.55 -12.51 -15.99
CA LYS A 103 1.25 -11.40 -16.92
C LYS A 103 -0.14 -11.51 -17.54
N ASP A 104 -0.63 -12.72 -17.81
CA ASP A 104 -1.95 -12.93 -18.37
C ASP A 104 -3.04 -12.44 -17.40
N LYS A 105 -2.85 -12.67 -16.10
CA LYS A 105 -3.77 -12.18 -15.07
C LYS A 105 -3.69 -10.67 -14.89
N ILE A 106 -2.52 -10.05 -15.07
CA ILE A 106 -2.42 -8.58 -15.12
C ILE A 106 -3.25 -8.05 -16.29
N ASN A 107 -3.08 -8.61 -17.48
CA ASN A 107 -3.79 -8.19 -18.67
C ASN A 107 -5.32 -8.39 -18.52
N GLU A 108 -5.75 -9.57 -18.04
CA GLU A 108 -7.18 -9.85 -17.75
C GLU A 108 -7.80 -8.79 -16.84
N LEU A 109 -7.09 -8.43 -15.76
CA LEU A 109 -7.58 -7.42 -14.82
C LEU A 109 -7.59 -6.02 -15.45
N GLN A 110 -6.56 -5.66 -16.22
CA GLN A 110 -6.51 -4.40 -16.95
C GLN A 110 -7.66 -4.26 -17.93
N GLU A 111 -7.95 -5.30 -18.73
CA GLU A 111 -9.07 -5.32 -19.66
C GLU A 111 -10.40 -5.13 -18.92
N LYS A 112 -10.63 -5.85 -17.83
CA LYS A 112 -11.84 -5.71 -17.01
C LYS A 112 -11.98 -4.30 -16.44
N LEU A 113 -10.91 -3.74 -15.93
CA LEU A 113 -10.93 -2.40 -15.32
C LEU A 113 -11.11 -1.28 -16.36
N ASN A 114 -10.59 -1.45 -17.58
CA ASN A 114 -10.77 -0.51 -18.67
C ASN A 114 -12.21 -0.42 -19.19
N LEU A 115 -13.09 -1.36 -18.83
CA LEU A 115 -14.53 -1.28 -19.14
C LEU A 115 -15.28 -0.25 -18.29
N PHE A 116 -14.67 0.23 -17.20
CA PHE A 116 -15.29 1.24 -16.36
C PHE A 116 -15.20 2.64 -17.00
N SER A 117 -16.23 3.43 -16.78
CA SER A 117 -16.24 4.86 -17.16
C SER A 117 -15.35 5.73 -16.24
N LEU A 118 -14.54 5.11 -15.39
CA LEU A 118 -13.59 5.78 -14.52
C LEU A 118 -12.28 6.02 -15.28
N LYS A 119 -11.66 7.16 -15.06
CA LYS A 119 -10.31 7.43 -15.55
C LYS A 119 -9.31 6.66 -14.70
N LEU A 120 -8.97 5.45 -15.12
CA LEU A 120 -8.01 4.58 -14.44
C LEU A 120 -6.69 4.59 -15.22
N GLU A 121 -5.58 4.85 -14.54
CA GLU A 121 -4.23 4.61 -15.05
C GLU A 121 -3.65 3.36 -14.37
N ILE A 122 -3.46 2.27 -15.13
CA ILE A 122 -3.13 0.96 -14.59
C ILE A 122 -1.68 0.61 -14.94
N HIS A 123 -0.85 0.47 -13.90
CA HIS A 123 0.56 0.10 -13.98
C HIS A 123 0.75 -1.35 -13.54
N GLY A 124 1.07 -2.24 -14.48
CA GLY A 124 1.33 -3.66 -14.21
C GLY A 124 2.82 -3.96 -14.13
N PHE A 125 3.25 -4.67 -13.08
CA PHE A 125 4.64 -5.07 -12.87
C PHE A 125 4.74 -6.53 -12.45
N THR A 126 5.79 -7.21 -12.87
CA THR A 126 6.22 -8.43 -12.21
C THR A 126 6.88 -8.10 -10.86
N THR A 127 6.93 -9.08 -9.96
CA THR A 127 7.66 -8.97 -8.68
C THR A 127 9.09 -8.47 -8.88
N LYS A 128 9.80 -9.02 -9.88
CA LYS A 128 11.18 -8.65 -10.20
C LYS A 128 11.30 -7.21 -10.71
N GLU A 129 10.38 -6.76 -11.57
CA GLU A 129 10.37 -5.40 -12.11
C GLU A 129 10.13 -4.40 -10.97
N PHE A 130 9.14 -4.66 -10.09
CA PHE A 130 8.83 -3.79 -8.96
C PHE A 130 10.01 -3.68 -7.98
N ILE A 131 10.63 -4.80 -7.57
CA ILE A 131 11.80 -4.80 -6.70
C ILE A 131 12.97 -4.04 -7.35
N SER A 132 13.27 -4.31 -8.63
CA SER A 132 14.34 -3.59 -9.35
C SER A 132 14.10 -2.08 -9.40
N MET A 133 12.85 -1.64 -9.42
CA MET A 133 12.48 -0.23 -9.43
C MET A 133 12.76 0.42 -8.08
N ILE A 134 12.41 -0.23 -6.95
CA ILE A 134 12.65 0.31 -5.61
C ILE A 134 14.12 0.22 -5.18
N GLU A 135 14.92 -0.67 -5.75
CA GLU A 135 16.37 -0.77 -5.47
C GLU A 135 17.21 0.32 -6.16
N LYS A 136 16.78 0.84 -7.30
CA LYS A 136 17.65 1.62 -8.21
C LYS A 136 17.76 3.11 -7.95
N ASN A 137 16.75 3.77 -7.41
CA ASN A 137 16.79 5.23 -7.23
C ASN A 137 15.63 5.71 -6.36
N LYS A 138 15.89 6.63 -5.45
CA LYS A 138 14.90 7.16 -4.50
C LYS A 138 13.79 8.06 -5.10
N ASN A 139 13.88 8.42 -6.37
CA ASN A 139 12.93 9.33 -7.05
C ASN A 139 12.23 8.66 -8.24
N ASN A 140 11.77 7.44 -8.09
CA ASN A 140 11.01 6.75 -9.14
C ASN A 140 9.61 6.33 -8.66
N LEU A 141 8.81 5.79 -9.58
CA LEU A 141 7.44 5.35 -9.33
C LEU A 141 7.36 4.31 -8.21
N GLY A 142 8.30 3.36 -8.12
CA GLY A 142 8.32 2.34 -7.07
C GLY A 142 8.41 2.94 -5.66
N HIS A 143 9.30 3.92 -5.47
CA HIS A 143 9.41 4.64 -4.20
C HIS A 143 8.17 5.47 -3.89
N GLU A 144 7.55 6.07 -4.89
CA GLU A 144 6.28 6.78 -4.70
C GLU A 144 5.19 5.84 -4.20
N ILE A 145 5.06 4.67 -4.84
CA ILE A 145 4.10 3.63 -4.46
C ILE A 145 4.36 3.15 -3.03
N VAL A 146 5.61 2.82 -2.69
CA VAL A 146 5.94 2.35 -1.32
C VAL A 146 5.66 3.42 -0.28
N LYS A 147 5.96 4.68 -0.58
CA LYS A 147 5.79 5.80 0.37
C LYS A 147 4.33 6.14 0.65
N SER A 148 3.44 5.99 -0.34
CA SER A 148 2.05 6.43 -0.21
C SER A 148 1.12 5.59 -1.08
N ASN A 149 0.45 4.61 -0.47
CA ASN A 149 -0.49 3.73 -1.14
C ASN A 149 -1.69 3.39 -0.25
N ILE A 150 -2.72 2.80 -0.87
CA ILE A 150 -3.84 2.10 -0.23
C ILE A 150 -3.89 0.70 -0.85
N ILE A 151 -3.81 -0.33 -0.03
CA ILE A 151 -3.77 -1.71 -0.48
C ILE A 151 -5.21 -2.21 -0.69
N LEU A 152 -5.61 -2.41 -1.95
CA LEU A 152 -6.92 -2.96 -2.28
C LEU A 152 -6.98 -4.47 -2.10
N TYR A 153 -5.87 -5.16 -2.42
CA TYR A 153 -5.74 -6.61 -2.34
C TYR A 153 -4.29 -7.04 -2.08
N GLY A 154 -4.10 -8.14 -1.34
CA GLY A 154 -2.80 -8.77 -1.15
C GLY A 154 -1.89 -8.07 -0.14
N ALA A 155 -2.41 -7.56 0.98
CA ALA A 155 -1.60 -6.89 2.01
C ALA A 155 -0.46 -7.78 2.53
N GLU A 156 -0.72 -9.06 2.79
CA GLU A 156 0.31 -10.01 3.20
C GLU A 156 1.41 -10.16 2.14
N ASN A 157 1.01 -10.36 0.88
CA ASN A 157 1.94 -10.46 -0.25
C ASN A 157 2.78 -9.18 -0.38
N TYR A 158 2.17 -8.01 -0.21
CA TYR A 158 2.86 -6.73 -0.27
C TYR A 158 3.93 -6.60 0.81
N TYR A 159 3.59 -6.86 2.08
CA TYR A 159 4.55 -6.76 3.17
C TYR A 159 5.64 -7.85 3.09
N ASN A 160 5.31 -9.05 2.62
CA ASN A 160 6.31 -10.07 2.31
C ASN A 160 7.27 -9.65 1.19
N LEU A 161 6.79 -8.89 0.21
CA LEU A 161 7.61 -8.40 -0.89
C LEU A 161 8.57 -7.30 -0.43
N ILE A 162 8.05 -6.25 0.24
CA ILE A 162 8.86 -5.09 0.60
C ILE A 162 9.82 -5.38 1.78
N SER A 163 9.46 -6.26 2.72
CA SER A 163 10.33 -6.64 3.83
C SER A 163 11.62 -7.32 3.37
N LYS A 164 11.56 -8.11 2.31
CA LYS A 164 12.73 -8.76 1.70
C LYS A 164 13.72 -7.76 1.11
N TRP A 165 13.22 -6.62 0.66
CA TRP A 165 14.05 -5.53 0.14
C TRP A 165 14.67 -4.74 1.29
N MET A 166 13.91 -4.34 2.31
CA MET A 166 14.40 -3.55 3.44
C MET A 166 15.44 -4.28 4.30
N ASN A 167 15.36 -5.62 4.38
CA ASN A 167 16.35 -6.41 5.13
C ASN A 167 17.69 -6.61 4.39
N LYS A 168 17.84 -6.03 3.19
CA LYS A 168 19.09 -6.02 2.42
C LYS A 168 19.91 -4.73 2.60
N GLU A 169 19.32 -3.68 3.21
CA GLU A 169 20.01 -2.45 3.61
C GLU A 169 20.46 -2.53 5.07
#